data_6c5bb2d82233b3db437a6b9fde37deff
#
_entry.id   6c5bb2d82233b3db437a6b9fde37deff
#
_cell.length_a   1.000
_cell.length_b   1.000
_cell.length_c   1.000
_cell.angle_alpha   90.00
_cell.angle_beta   90.00
_cell.angle_gamma   90.00
#
_symmetry.space_group_name_H-M   'P 1'
#
loop_
_entity.id
_entity.type
_entity.pdbx_description
1 polymer ?
#
loop_
_entity_poly.entity_id
_entity_poly.type
_entity_poly.pdbx_seq_one_letter_code
_entity_poly.pdbx_strand_id
1 'polypeptide(L)'
;MSSNDGAKASLSNGELDDVYRLLHPIIQSALIERGFLKATEPQRMAIPKILNGRNVLVIAPTGSGKTEAAVLPVLSMLRWGLDRGEFTDKGIYILYITPLRALNRDLLDRLIWWGERVGIKVDVRHGDTDQSDRVRQSKNPPQMLITTPETLQAILSGKRLREHLMKLRWIIVDEIQELAEDKRGTQLALTLERIKWLIGKKPQIIGLSATVGSPEEVAKFLVGDDGECDIVQSSIVREMKIDVIHPTPSKEDEEIADNMYLYPEAVARLKVIKDLISKNGATIIFVNTRSMAELLMYRLAMLGYDSVGIHHSSLSRVSRATTERAFKDGKLRAVIATSSLELGIDIGRVDFVIQYVSPHQIVRLVQRIGRSGHRLDRVPRGVVITEDLNDTLEAVAIINRAKAGLLEFTQIPEKPYDVLVHQIVSLLMIKNRWSVDELYDIVRRAYPYRNLTIEELKGVLRFMSDVLNPRLAYFIEDEGVVLRPGGVRARREMYRYFFDQMSMIPDEKHYLVINQANEEPIGVLDEAFVAE
;
A
#
# COMPACT_ATOMS: atom_id res chain seq x y z
N MET A 1 1.18 20.75 43.77
CA MET A 1 0.52 19.82 44.70
C MET A 1 -0.97 19.84 44.44
N SER A 2 -1.54 18.66 44.33
CA SER A 2 -2.96 18.28 44.26
C SER A 2 -3.72 18.64 42.98
N SER A 3 -4.09 17.61 42.41
CA SER A 3 -5.35 16.92 42.13
C SER A 3 -5.83 17.08 40.70
N ASN A 4 -5.34 16.15 39.84
CA ASN A 4 -6.05 15.81 38.60
C ASN A 4 -6.00 14.30 38.31
N ASP A 5 -5.95 13.45 39.34
CA ASP A 5 -5.95 11.97 39.24
C ASP A 5 -7.31 11.33 39.52
N GLY A 6 -8.40 12.11 39.57
CA GLY A 6 -9.72 11.66 40.02
C GLY A 6 -10.76 11.32 38.94
N ALA A 7 -10.44 11.39 37.62
CA ALA A 7 -11.47 11.24 36.58
C ALA A 7 -11.31 10.02 35.66
N LYS A 8 -10.44 9.07 35.98
CA LYS A 8 -10.22 7.84 35.15
C LYS A 8 -10.84 6.57 35.74
N ALA A 9 -11.71 6.66 36.71
CA ALA A 9 -12.36 5.50 37.32
C ALA A 9 -13.84 5.41 36.91
N SER A 10 -14.20 4.26 36.34
CA SER A 10 -15.55 3.74 36.06
C SER A 10 -16.24 4.18 34.76
N LEU A 11 -15.62 3.95 33.59
CA LEU A 11 -16.41 3.64 32.41
C LEU A 11 -16.87 2.18 32.54
N SER A 12 -18.16 1.98 32.79
CA SER A 12 -18.74 0.66 33.01
C SER A 12 -18.78 -0.14 31.70
N ASN A 13 -18.63 -1.47 31.78
CA ASN A 13 -18.82 -2.42 30.66
C ASN A 13 -20.18 -2.27 29.93
N GLY A 14 -21.08 -1.44 30.44
CA GLY A 14 -22.41 -1.17 29.87
C GLY A 14 -22.40 -0.28 28.63
N GLU A 15 -21.32 0.48 28.36
CA GLU A 15 -21.26 1.42 27.24
C GLU A 15 -20.53 0.86 25.98
N LEU A 16 -19.94 -0.33 26.08
CA LEU A 16 -19.21 -0.93 24.96
C LEU A 16 -20.18 -1.49 23.92
N ASP A 17 -19.93 -1.18 22.63
CA ASP A 17 -20.70 -1.68 21.49
C ASP A 17 -20.78 -3.21 21.48
N ASP A 18 -21.95 -3.76 21.13
CA ASP A 18 -22.20 -5.22 21.17
C ASP A 18 -21.21 -6.02 20.32
N VAL A 19 -20.77 -5.47 19.19
CA VAL A 19 -19.78 -6.16 18.34
C VAL A 19 -18.43 -6.31 19.05
N TYR A 20 -18.06 -5.36 19.89
CA TYR A 20 -16.82 -5.44 20.66
C TYR A 20 -16.90 -6.44 21.82
N ARG A 21 -18.11 -6.73 22.29
CA ARG A 21 -18.34 -7.81 23.29
C ARG A 21 -18.06 -9.21 22.73
N LEU A 22 -18.02 -9.35 21.40
CA LEU A 22 -17.59 -10.58 20.73
C LEU A 22 -16.08 -10.82 20.80
N LEU A 23 -15.29 -9.82 21.18
CA LEU A 23 -13.83 -9.89 21.23
C LEU A 23 -13.34 -10.45 22.58
N HIS A 24 -12.07 -10.83 22.63
CA HIS A 24 -11.44 -11.31 23.86
C HIS A 24 -11.52 -10.25 24.99
N PRO A 25 -11.79 -10.60 26.26
CA PRO A 25 -11.93 -9.64 27.36
C PRO A 25 -10.77 -8.65 27.52
N ILE A 26 -9.53 -9.08 27.28
CA ILE A 26 -8.35 -8.20 27.30
C ILE A 26 -8.46 -7.12 26.23
N ILE A 27 -8.96 -7.44 25.03
CA ILE A 27 -9.16 -6.45 23.96
C ILE A 27 -10.30 -5.49 24.31
N GLN A 28 -11.39 -5.98 24.92
CA GLN A 28 -12.47 -5.12 25.40
C GLN A 28 -11.95 -4.08 26.39
N SER A 29 -11.13 -4.51 27.35
CA SER A 29 -10.48 -3.59 28.31
C SER A 29 -9.57 -2.57 27.62
N ALA A 30 -8.80 -2.98 26.62
CA ALA A 30 -7.93 -2.10 25.86
C ALA A 30 -8.71 -1.09 24.98
N LEU A 31 -9.88 -1.48 24.45
CA LEU A 31 -10.80 -0.59 23.74
C LEU A 31 -11.33 0.52 24.66
N ILE A 32 -11.74 0.17 25.87
CA ILE A 32 -12.20 1.11 26.91
C ILE A 32 -11.06 2.06 27.28
N GLU A 33 -9.84 1.56 27.49
CA GLU A 33 -8.66 2.38 27.80
C GLU A 33 -8.39 3.44 26.73
N ARG A 34 -8.61 3.10 25.43
CA ARG A 34 -8.48 4.04 24.30
C ARG A 34 -9.70 4.93 24.06
N GLY A 35 -10.78 4.72 24.77
CA GLY A 35 -12.04 5.43 24.54
C GLY A 35 -12.77 5.00 23.27
N PHE A 36 -12.47 3.82 22.74
CA PHE A 36 -13.14 3.24 21.57
C PHE A 36 -14.39 2.48 22.03
N LEU A 37 -15.44 3.19 22.41
CA LEU A 37 -16.66 2.60 22.96
C LEU A 37 -17.64 2.17 21.86
N LYS A 38 -17.66 2.89 20.73
CA LYS A 38 -18.56 2.63 19.62
C LYS A 38 -17.80 2.09 18.42
N ALA A 39 -18.26 0.97 17.87
CA ALA A 39 -17.71 0.41 16.66
C ALA A 39 -18.10 1.25 15.43
N THR A 40 -17.19 1.33 14.49
CA THR A 40 -17.48 1.90 13.17
C THR A 40 -18.29 0.92 12.30
N GLU A 41 -18.90 1.40 11.22
CA GLU A 41 -19.65 0.54 10.31
C GLU A 41 -18.81 -0.63 9.77
N PRO A 42 -17.57 -0.42 9.23
CA PRO A 42 -16.73 -1.52 8.79
C PRO A 42 -16.43 -2.54 9.91
N GLN A 43 -16.26 -2.08 11.14
CA GLN A 43 -16.00 -2.96 12.28
C GLN A 43 -17.22 -3.82 12.63
N ARG A 44 -18.42 -3.23 12.65
CA ARG A 44 -19.68 -3.98 12.91
C ARG A 44 -19.92 -5.07 11.87
N MET A 45 -19.59 -4.79 10.60
CA MET A 45 -19.82 -5.73 9.51
C MET A 45 -18.73 -6.82 9.41
N ALA A 46 -17.46 -6.47 9.63
CA ALA A 46 -16.33 -7.36 9.39
C ALA A 46 -16.00 -8.25 10.60
N ILE A 47 -16.02 -7.72 11.83
CA ILE A 47 -15.60 -8.45 13.02
C ILE A 47 -16.33 -9.79 13.18
N PRO A 48 -17.68 -9.89 13.10
CA PRO A 48 -18.38 -11.16 13.23
C PRO A 48 -17.99 -12.17 12.15
N LYS A 49 -17.82 -11.72 10.89
CA LYS A 49 -17.43 -12.58 9.76
C LYS A 49 -16.03 -13.15 9.95
N ILE A 50 -15.08 -12.30 10.40
CA ILE A 50 -13.69 -12.71 10.65
C ILE A 50 -13.63 -13.71 11.82
N LEU A 51 -14.35 -13.48 12.91
CA LEU A 51 -14.43 -14.40 14.05
C LEU A 51 -15.02 -15.76 13.64
N ASN A 52 -15.91 -15.80 12.65
CA ASN A 52 -16.47 -17.02 12.07
C ASN A 52 -15.53 -17.70 11.05
N GLY A 53 -14.27 -17.27 10.94
CA GLY A 53 -13.27 -17.88 10.05
C GLY A 53 -13.43 -17.59 8.56
N ARG A 54 -14.32 -16.65 8.17
CA ARG A 54 -14.50 -16.26 6.76
C ARG A 54 -13.34 -15.41 6.27
N ASN A 55 -12.90 -15.60 5.01
CA ASN A 55 -12.06 -14.60 4.36
C ASN A 55 -12.91 -13.35 4.10
N VAL A 56 -12.34 -12.18 4.30
CA VAL A 56 -13.09 -10.93 4.22
C VAL A 56 -12.27 -9.87 3.48
N LEU A 57 -12.88 -9.21 2.51
CA LEU A 57 -12.36 -7.97 1.92
C LEU A 57 -13.14 -6.79 2.52
N VAL A 58 -12.44 -5.95 3.28
CA VAL A 58 -13.02 -4.74 3.89
C VAL A 58 -12.68 -3.53 3.03
N ILE A 59 -13.71 -2.93 2.44
CA ILE A 59 -13.61 -1.73 1.59
C ILE A 59 -14.23 -0.56 2.34
N ALA A 60 -13.42 0.39 2.74
CA ALA A 60 -13.90 1.57 3.45
C ALA A 60 -12.89 2.73 3.36
N PRO A 61 -13.33 3.99 3.49
CA PRO A 61 -12.45 5.15 3.43
C PRO A 61 -11.32 5.11 4.46
N THR A 62 -10.26 5.88 4.22
CA THR A 62 -9.18 6.07 5.19
C THR A 62 -9.73 6.68 6.49
N GLY A 63 -9.23 6.24 7.64
CA GLY A 63 -9.69 6.71 8.96
C GLY A 63 -11.02 6.11 9.44
N SER A 64 -11.63 5.17 8.70
CA SER A 64 -12.88 4.49 9.07
C SER A 64 -12.70 3.33 10.08
N GLY A 65 -11.46 3.05 10.52
CA GLY A 65 -11.17 1.94 11.45
C GLY A 65 -11.03 0.58 10.78
N LYS A 66 -10.68 0.51 9.47
CA LYS A 66 -10.42 -0.73 8.73
C LYS A 66 -9.38 -1.63 9.41
N THR A 67 -8.28 -1.04 9.86
CA THR A 67 -7.18 -1.78 10.49
C THR A 67 -7.67 -2.53 11.73
N GLU A 68 -8.38 -1.84 12.61
CA GLU A 68 -8.98 -2.45 13.80
C GLU A 68 -10.05 -3.47 13.45
N ALA A 69 -10.82 -3.27 12.37
CA ALA A 69 -11.81 -4.24 11.90
C ALA A 69 -11.19 -5.61 11.57
N ALA A 70 -9.94 -5.62 11.08
CA ALA A 70 -9.20 -6.85 10.80
C ALA A 70 -8.37 -7.34 12.00
N VAL A 71 -7.64 -6.45 12.65
CA VAL A 71 -6.62 -6.82 13.64
C VAL A 71 -7.26 -7.28 14.96
N LEU A 72 -8.30 -6.60 15.46
CA LEU A 72 -8.90 -6.93 16.75
C LEU A 72 -9.48 -8.36 16.82
N PRO A 73 -10.28 -8.83 15.83
CA PRO A 73 -10.78 -10.20 15.86
C PRO A 73 -9.64 -11.23 15.70
N VAL A 74 -8.62 -10.97 14.87
CA VAL A 74 -7.48 -11.87 14.69
C VAL A 74 -6.64 -11.98 15.97
N LEU A 75 -6.36 -10.86 16.65
CA LEU A 75 -5.70 -10.86 17.96
C LEU A 75 -6.53 -11.59 19.03
N SER A 76 -7.87 -11.43 19.00
CA SER A 76 -8.77 -12.16 19.90
C SER A 76 -8.67 -13.68 19.71
N MET A 77 -8.71 -14.14 18.45
CA MET A 77 -8.61 -15.56 18.13
C MET A 77 -7.24 -16.13 18.53
N LEU A 78 -6.17 -15.39 18.28
CA LEU A 78 -4.83 -15.81 18.70
C LEU A 78 -4.74 -15.87 20.23
N ARG A 79 -5.28 -14.88 20.96
CA ARG A 79 -5.24 -14.87 22.42
C ARG A 79 -6.03 -16.02 23.02
N TRP A 80 -7.24 -16.28 22.55
CA TRP A 80 -8.01 -17.45 23.00
C TRP A 80 -7.28 -18.77 22.77
N GLY A 81 -6.59 -18.91 21.63
CA GLY A 81 -5.80 -20.11 21.34
C GLY A 81 -4.58 -20.26 22.27
N LEU A 82 -3.93 -19.14 22.64
CA LEU A 82 -2.86 -19.14 23.64
C LEU A 82 -3.37 -19.51 25.02
N ASP A 83 -4.50 -18.95 25.45
CA ASP A 83 -5.10 -19.23 26.77
C ASP A 83 -5.56 -20.69 26.89
N ARG A 84 -5.98 -21.32 25.79
CA ARG A 84 -6.35 -22.74 25.75
C ARG A 84 -5.17 -23.69 25.53
N GLY A 85 -3.95 -23.14 25.33
CA GLY A 85 -2.76 -23.93 25.03
C GLY A 85 -2.71 -24.54 23.62
N GLU A 86 -3.60 -24.11 22.72
CA GLU A 86 -3.61 -24.51 21.30
C GLU A 86 -2.45 -23.92 20.52
N PHE A 87 -1.98 -22.76 20.95
CA PHE A 87 -0.84 -22.04 20.38
C PHE A 87 0.29 -21.89 21.41
N THR A 88 1.49 -21.62 20.91
CA THR A 88 2.69 -21.43 21.72
C THR A 88 3.27 -20.05 21.52
N ASP A 89 4.11 -19.57 22.43
CA ASP A 89 4.77 -18.27 22.32
C ASP A 89 5.76 -18.15 21.17
N LYS A 90 6.11 -19.28 20.53
CA LYS A 90 7.07 -19.33 19.42
C LYS A 90 6.39 -19.68 18.12
N GLY A 91 6.57 -18.83 17.11
CA GLY A 91 6.05 -19.04 15.75
C GLY A 91 5.30 -17.82 15.23
N ILE A 92 5.20 -17.70 13.90
CA ILE A 92 4.46 -16.63 13.24
C ILE A 92 3.06 -17.14 12.94
N TYR A 93 2.05 -16.59 13.62
CA TYR A 93 0.64 -16.95 13.45
C TYR A 93 -0.10 -15.94 12.58
N ILE A 94 0.31 -14.67 12.63
CA ILE A 94 -0.28 -13.57 11.88
C ILE A 94 0.78 -12.95 10.97
N LEU A 95 0.45 -12.85 9.69
CA LEU A 95 1.25 -12.13 8.70
C LEU A 95 0.46 -10.89 8.27
N TYR A 96 1.02 -9.70 8.52
CA TYR A 96 0.46 -8.43 8.07
C TYR A 96 1.31 -7.89 6.92
N ILE A 97 0.72 -7.81 5.73
CA ILE A 97 1.39 -7.41 4.50
C ILE A 97 0.93 -6.01 4.12
N THR A 98 1.87 -5.11 3.90
CA THR A 98 1.60 -3.74 3.44
C THR A 98 2.52 -3.37 2.26
N PRO A 99 2.02 -2.68 1.22
CA PRO A 99 2.81 -2.34 0.04
C PRO A 99 3.90 -1.29 0.29
N LEU A 100 3.83 -0.56 1.36
CA LEU A 100 4.70 0.58 1.61
C LEU A 100 5.99 0.17 2.32
N ARG A 101 7.16 0.44 1.68
CA ARG A 101 8.48 0.30 2.32
C ARG A 101 8.65 1.19 3.55
N ALA A 102 8.10 2.39 3.49
CA ALA A 102 7.97 3.27 4.65
C ALA A 102 6.69 2.90 5.40
N LEU A 103 6.74 1.85 6.21
CA LEU A 103 5.72 1.62 7.21
C LEU A 103 5.46 2.93 7.95
N ASN A 104 4.21 3.35 7.86
CA ASN A 104 3.72 4.46 8.66
C ASN A 104 4.00 4.14 10.12
N ARG A 105 4.83 4.96 10.78
CA ARG A 105 5.18 4.76 12.19
C ARG A 105 3.94 4.65 13.05
N ASP A 106 2.91 5.44 12.74
CA ASP A 106 1.65 5.43 13.50
C ASP A 106 0.92 4.09 13.39
N LEU A 107 0.93 3.45 12.21
CA LEU A 107 0.38 2.11 12.03
C LEU A 107 1.17 1.09 12.86
N LEU A 108 2.51 1.16 12.78
CA LEU A 108 3.39 0.27 13.52
C LEU A 108 3.21 0.44 15.02
N ASP A 109 3.29 1.68 15.53
CA ASP A 109 3.11 2.01 16.95
C ASP A 109 1.73 1.55 17.45
N ARG A 110 0.69 1.71 16.63
CA ARG A 110 -0.66 1.26 16.92
C ARG A 110 -0.77 -0.27 16.98
N LEU A 111 -0.17 -0.99 16.04
CA LEU A 111 -0.16 -2.46 16.03
C LEU A 111 0.68 -3.04 17.17
N ILE A 112 1.83 -2.44 17.49
CA ILE A 112 2.66 -2.81 18.64
C ILE A 112 1.86 -2.60 19.93
N TRP A 113 1.21 -1.44 20.09
CA TRP A 113 0.40 -1.14 21.26
C TRP A 113 -0.71 -2.18 21.46
N TRP A 114 -1.46 -2.55 20.39
CA TRP A 114 -2.46 -3.62 20.47
C TRP A 114 -1.84 -4.96 20.89
N GLY A 115 -0.69 -5.31 20.28
CA GLY A 115 0.03 -6.54 20.61
C GLY A 115 0.46 -6.60 22.07
N GLU A 116 1.05 -5.53 22.60
CA GLU A 116 1.50 -5.42 23.99
C GLU A 116 0.34 -5.59 24.97
N ARG A 117 -0.82 -4.96 24.70
CA ARG A 117 -2.01 -5.10 25.58
C ARG A 117 -2.56 -6.52 25.62
N VAL A 118 -2.40 -7.28 24.54
CA VAL A 118 -2.89 -8.66 24.43
C VAL A 118 -1.82 -9.69 24.82
N GLY A 119 -0.58 -9.25 25.07
CA GLY A 119 0.56 -10.12 25.33
C GLY A 119 1.04 -10.88 24.09
N ILE A 120 0.93 -10.27 22.92
CA ILE A 120 1.36 -10.80 21.62
C ILE A 120 2.53 -9.96 21.10
N LYS A 121 3.64 -10.63 20.80
CA LYS A 121 4.81 -9.96 20.22
C LYS A 121 4.56 -9.61 18.75
N VAL A 122 4.62 -8.31 18.45
CA VAL A 122 4.56 -7.76 17.10
C VAL A 122 5.95 -7.27 16.69
N ASP A 123 6.38 -7.57 15.48
CA ASP A 123 7.67 -7.11 14.96
C ASP A 123 7.56 -6.82 13.46
N VAL A 124 8.47 -6.01 12.94
CA VAL A 124 8.47 -5.59 11.54
C VAL A 124 9.72 -6.08 10.81
N ARG A 125 9.54 -6.53 9.55
CA ARG A 125 10.62 -6.89 8.67
C ARG A 125 10.39 -6.34 7.27
N HIS A 126 11.27 -5.46 6.83
CA HIS A 126 11.31 -4.86 5.49
C HIS A 126 12.74 -4.78 4.96
N GLY A 127 12.94 -4.21 3.78
CA GLY A 127 14.27 -4.11 3.13
C GLY A 127 15.34 -3.47 4.01
N ASP A 128 14.96 -2.44 4.79
CA ASP A 128 15.86 -1.65 5.63
C ASP A 128 16.00 -2.17 7.08
N THR A 129 15.42 -3.34 7.40
CA THR A 129 15.57 -3.95 8.74
C THR A 129 17.01 -4.36 8.96
N ASP A 130 17.59 -3.94 10.11
CA ASP A 130 18.95 -4.22 10.46
C ASP A 130 19.28 -5.72 10.55
N GLN A 131 20.52 -6.08 10.26
CA GLN A 131 20.96 -7.47 10.27
C GLN A 131 20.83 -8.12 11.66
N SER A 132 21.07 -7.36 12.74
CA SER A 132 20.87 -7.80 14.12
C SER A 132 19.42 -8.20 14.40
N ASP A 133 18.47 -7.39 13.95
CA ASP A 133 17.04 -7.66 14.08
C ASP A 133 16.61 -8.86 13.24
N ARG A 134 17.14 -8.99 12.02
CA ARG A 134 16.89 -10.18 11.17
C ARG A 134 17.33 -11.47 11.85
N VAL A 135 18.49 -11.46 12.52
CA VAL A 135 19.00 -12.61 13.27
C VAL A 135 18.13 -12.89 14.50
N ARG A 136 17.77 -11.85 15.26
CA ARG A 136 16.88 -11.94 16.43
C ARG A 136 15.53 -12.57 16.05
N GLN A 137 14.88 -12.06 15.00
CA GLN A 137 13.59 -12.57 14.52
C GLN A 137 13.66 -14.02 14.05
N SER A 138 14.79 -14.43 13.46
CA SER A 138 15.00 -15.82 13.04
C SER A 138 15.17 -16.80 14.21
N LYS A 139 15.66 -16.34 15.37
CA LYS A 139 15.82 -17.14 16.60
C LYS A 139 14.56 -17.09 17.48
N ASN A 140 14.00 -15.91 17.62
CA ASN A 140 12.82 -15.62 18.45
C ASN A 140 11.76 -14.88 17.60
N PRO A 141 10.99 -15.62 16.78
CA PRO A 141 10.02 -15.02 15.88
C PRO A 141 8.89 -14.33 16.66
N PRO A 142 8.34 -13.22 16.14
CA PRO A 142 7.13 -12.63 16.68
C PRO A 142 5.91 -13.51 16.35
N GLN A 143 4.84 -13.40 17.13
CA GLN A 143 3.57 -14.05 16.78
C GLN A 143 2.86 -13.32 15.64
N MET A 144 3.04 -12.00 15.51
CA MET A 144 2.59 -11.18 14.39
C MET A 144 3.79 -10.54 13.70
N LEU A 145 4.00 -10.87 12.42
CA LEU A 145 5.04 -10.29 11.58
C LEU A 145 4.44 -9.34 10.57
N ILE A 146 4.90 -8.09 10.59
CA ILE A 146 4.54 -7.07 9.61
C ILE A 146 5.64 -7.04 8.53
N THR A 147 5.26 -7.09 7.25
CA THR A 147 6.23 -7.17 6.14
C THR A 147 5.70 -6.56 4.85
N THR A 148 6.56 -6.47 3.83
CA THR A 148 6.19 -6.07 2.47
C THR A 148 6.13 -7.28 1.54
N PRO A 149 5.45 -7.21 0.38
CA PRO A 149 5.42 -8.30 -0.60
C PRO A 149 6.81 -8.79 -1.01
N GLU A 150 7.74 -7.88 -1.24
CA GLU A 150 9.13 -8.18 -1.64
C GLU A 150 9.89 -8.89 -0.52
N THR A 151 9.80 -8.38 0.70
CA THR A 151 10.50 -8.99 1.84
C THR A 151 9.95 -10.39 2.13
N LEU A 152 8.66 -10.61 1.89
CA LEU A 152 8.05 -11.93 2.03
C LEU A 152 8.67 -12.96 1.07
N GLN A 153 9.06 -12.56 -0.15
CA GLN A 153 9.82 -13.42 -1.07
C GLN A 153 11.13 -13.88 -0.44
N ALA A 154 11.89 -12.94 0.15
CA ALA A 154 13.15 -13.27 0.82
C ALA A 154 12.94 -14.16 2.05
N ILE A 155 11.86 -13.96 2.81
CA ILE A 155 11.50 -14.80 3.97
C ILE A 155 11.24 -16.25 3.53
N LEU A 156 10.47 -16.45 2.46
CA LEU A 156 10.14 -17.77 1.94
C LEU A 156 11.33 -18.51 1.36
N SER A 157 12.31 -17.78 0.79
CA SER A 157 13.56 -18.38 0.31
C SER A 157 14.47 -18.86 1.45
N GLY A 158 14.40 -18.24 2.62
CA GLY A 158 15.20 -18.53 3.81
C GLY A 158 14.63 -19.70 4.64
N LYS A 159 15.46 -20.71 4.97
CA LYS A 159 15.00 -21.92 5.69
C LYS A 159 14.41 -21.63 7.08
N ARG A 160 15.14 -20.90 7.93
CA ARG A 160 14.77 -20.71 9.36
C ARG A 160 13.44 -19.97 9.55
N LEU A 161 13.28 -18.83 8.88
CA LEU A 161 12.07 -18.02 9.06
C LEU A 161 10.86 -18.68 8.39
N ARG A 162 11.08 -19.38 7.27
CA ARG A 162 10.06 -20.20 6.61
C ARG A 162 9.48 -21.30 7.54
N GLU A 163 10.32 -21.94 8.36
CA GLU A 163 9.86 -22.93 9.35
C GLU A 163 8.90 -22.32 10.38
N HIS A 164 9.09 -21.06 10.76
CA HIS A 164 8.18 -20.36 11.67
C HIS A 164 6.84 -20.01 11.02
N LEU A 165 6.80 -19.83 9.69
CA LEU A 165 5.57 -19.62 8.91
C LEU A 165 4.68 -20.88 8.84
N MET A 166 5.20 -22.08 9.14
CA MET A 166 4.37 -23.30 9.20
C MET A 166 3.23 -23.24 10.23
N LYS A 167 3.32 -22.29 11.17
CA LYS A 167 2.28 -22.04 12.19
C LYS A 167 1.24 -20.99 11.76
N LEU A 168 1.37 -20.42 10.57
CA LEU A 168 0.53 -19.34 10.07
C LEU A 168 -0.96 -19.73 10.07
N ARG A 169 -1.81 -18.82 10.55
CA ARG A 169 -3.27 -18.96 10.61
C ARG A 169 -3.99 -17.83 9.92
N TRP A 170 -3.45 -16.61 9.99
CA TRP A 170 -4.09 -15.40 9.52
C TRP A 170 -3.11 -14.59 8.67
N ILE A 171 -3.62 -14.10 7.53
CA ILE A 171 -2.92 -13.17 6.64
C ILE A 171 -3.80 -11.94 6.51
N ILE A 172 -3.25 -10.77 6.82
CA ILE A 172 -3.89 -9.48 6.58
C ILE A 172 -3.11 -8.79 5.46
N VAL A 173 -3.79 -8.41 4.38
CA VAL A 173 -3.21 -7.65 3.27
C VAL A 173 -3.81 -6.25 3.28
N ASP A 174 -2.99 -5.27 3.61
CA ASP A 174 -3.41 -3.86 3.70
C ASP A 174 -3.18 -3.12 2.38
N GLU A 175 -4.02 -2.12 2.09
CA GLU A 175 -4.01 -1.30 0.87
C GLU A 175 -3.92 -2.16 -0.41
N ILE A 176 -4.76 -3.22 -0.47
CA ILE A 176 -4.70 -4.21 -1.55
C ILE A 176 -4.93 -3.60 -2.94
N GLN A 177 -5.66 -2.49 -3.04
CA GLN A 177 -5.86 -1.79 -4.31
C GLN A 177 -4.54 -1.29 -4.93
N GLU A 178 -3.53 -0.99 -4.12
CA GLU A 178 -2.20 -0.57 -4.59
C GLU A 178 -1.38 -1.72 -5.18
N LEU A 179 -1.83 -2.94 -4.94
CA LEU A 179 -1.16 -4.16 -5.41
C LEU A 179 -1.91 -4.81 -6.57
N ALA A 180 -3.23 -4.69 -6.61
CA ALA A 180 -4.05 -5.46 -7.54
C ALA A 180 -3.75 -5.15 -9.02
N GLU A 181 -3.35 -3.92 -9.35
CA GLU A 181 -3.11 -3.44 -10.71
C GLU A 181 -1.64 -3.53 -11.16
N ASP A 182 -0.75 -4.08 -10.32
CA ASP A 182 0.67 -4.09 -10.63
C ASP A 182 1.28 -5.51 -10.55
N LYS A 183 2.47 -5.69 -11.13
CA LYS A 183 3.21 -6.95 -11.11
C LYS A 183 3.63 -7.38 -9.70
N ARG A 184 3.81 -6.43 -8.77
CA ARG A 184 4.10 -6.72 -7.36
C ARG A 184 2.94 -7.44 -6.70
N GLY A 185 1.73 -7.04 -7.05
CA GLY A 185 0.53 -7.73 -6.60
C GLY A 185 0.39 -9.12 -7.21
N THR A 186 0.66 -9.28 -8.51
CA THR A 186 0.71 -10.61 -9.12
C THR A 186 1.72 -11.52 -8.42
N GLN A 187 2.89 -10.98 -8.08
CA GLN A 187 3.89 -11.68 -7.27
C GLN A 187 3.35 -12.08 -5.90
N LEU A 188 2.60 -11.18 -5.23
CA LEU A 188 1.95 -11.47 -3.96
C LEU A 188 0.89 -12.57 -4.10
N ALA A 189 0.01 -12.49 -5.10
CA ALA A 189 -1.03 -13.49 -5.33
C ALA A 189 -0.44 -14.91 -5.46
N LEU A 190 0.62 -15.07 -6.28
CA LEU A 190 1.35 -16.34 -6.37
C LEU A 190 2.03 -16.72 -5.04
N THR A 191 2.53 -15.75 -4.31
CA THR A 191 3.16 -16.00 -3.00
C THR A 191 2.16 -16.53 -1.99
N LEU A 192 0.93 -16.04 -1.99
CA LEU A 192 -0.14 -16.54 -1.13
C LEU A 192 -0.46 -18.01 -1.45
N GLU A 193 -0.52 -18.40 -2.72
CA GLU A 193 -0.72 -19.80 -3.12
C GLU A 193 0.46 -20.70 -2.73
N ARG A 194 1.69 -20.20 -2.85
CA ARG A 194 2.91 -20.90 -2.38
C ARG A 194 2.90 -21.08 -0.87
N ILE A 195 2.42 -20.11 -0.11
CA ILE A 195 2.25 -20.23 1.36
C ILE A 195 1.22 -21.31 1.67
N LYS A 196 0.06 -21.31 1.02
CA LYS A 196 -0.98 -22.35 1.19
C LYS A 196 -0.43 -23.74 0.91
N TRP A 197 0.33 -23.88 -0.20
CA TRP A 197 1.01 -25.14 -0.53
C TRP A 197 2.04 -25.53 0.54
N LEU A 198 2.88 -24.58 0.99
CA LEU A 198 3.96 -24.84 1.95
C LEU A 198 3.41 -25.32 3.31
N ILE A 199 2.37 -24.68 3.82
CA ILE A 199 1.81 -25.00 5.14
C ILE A 199 0.80 -26.16 5.10
N GLY A 200 0.39 -26.61 3.89
CA GLY A 200 -0.61 -27.66 3.70
C GLY A 200 -2.01 -27.34 4.26
N LYS A 201 -2.31 -26.06 4.47
CA LYS A 201 -3.57 -25.56 5.02
C LYS A 201 -3.93 -24.24 4.35
N LYS A 202 -5.21 -23.87 4.39
CA LYS A 202 -5.68 -22.56 3.95
C LYS A 202 -5.73 -21.61 5.15
N PRO A 203 -4.80 -20.64 5.29
CA PRO A 203 -4.91 -19.60 6.29
C PRO A 203 -6.12 -18.72 5.97
N GLN A 204 -6.75 -18.14 6.99
CA GLN A 204 -7.77 -17.11 6.78
C GLN A 204 -7.11 -15.84 6.24
N ILE A 205 -7.67 -15.26 5.17
CA ILE A 205 -7.12 -14.08 4.52
C ILE A 205 -8.10 -12.92 4.65
N ILE A 206 -7.58 -11.77 5.08
CA ILE A 206 -8.35 -10.54 5.27
C ILE A 206 -7.68 -9.46 4.43
N GLY A 207 -8.41 -8.89 3.47
CA GLY A 207 -7.98 -7.75 2.67
C GLY A 207 -8.53 -6.44 3.23
N LEU A 208 -7.70 -5.41 3.26
CA LEU A 208 -8.09 -4.05 3.57
C LEU A 208 -7.87 -3.19 2.34
N SER A 209 -8.90 -2.47 1.94
CA SER A 209 -8.88 -1.62 0.77
C SER A 209 -9.49 -0.25 1.07
N ALA A 210 -8.99 0.76 0.39
CA ALA A 210 -9.75 1.97 0.16
C ALA A 210 -10.87 1.67 -0.86
N THR A 211 -11.36 2.68 -1.54
CA THR A 211 -12.39 2.50 -2.59
C THR A 211 -11.80 1.79 -3.81
N VAL A 212 -12.52 0.78 -4.34
CA VAL A 212 -12.16 0.02 -5.56
C VAL A 212 -13.36 -0.10 -6.48
N GLY A 213 -13.11 -0.13 -7.78
CA GLY A 213 -14.17 -0.22 -8.78
C GLY A 213 -14.68 -1.64 -9.08
N SER A 214 -13.89 -2.67 -8.71
CA SER A 214 -14.23 -4.08 -8.97
C SER A 214 -13.98 -4.93 -7.71
N PRO A 215 -14.84 -4.82 -6.68
CA PRO A 215 -14.64 -5.53 -5.41
C PRO A 215 -14.52 -7.05 -5.55
N GLU A 216 -15.30 -7.66 -6.45
CA GLU A 216 -15.32 -9.10 -6.70
C GLU A 216 -13.99 -9.58 -7.29
N GLU A 217 -13.42 -8.82 -8.24
CA GLU A 217 -12.12 -9.13 -8.84
C GLU A 217 -11.00 -9.04 -7.80
N VAL A 218 -11.03 -8.00 -6.96
CA VAL A 218 -10.05 -7.82 -5.88
C VAL A 218 -10.19 -8.90 -4.81
N ALA A 219 -11.41 -9.35 -4.52
CA ALA A 219 -11.64 -10.46 -3.60
C ALA A 219 -11.05 -11.77 -4.15
N LYS A 220 -11.26 -12.09 -5.43
CA LYS A 220 -10.66 -13.25 -6.09
C LYS A 220 -9.14 -13.15 -6.15
N PHE A 221 -8.62 -11.96 -6.47
CA PHE A 221 -7.18 -11.70 -6.44
C PHE A 221 -6.57 -12.01 -5.06
N LEU A 222 -7.28 -11.67 -3.99
CA LEU A 222 -6.83 -11.88 -2.62
C LEU A 222 -6.80 -13.35 -2.21
N VAL A 223 -7.86 -14.10 -2.51
CA VAL A 223 -8.04 -15.47 -1.99
C VAL A 223 -7.70 -16.56 -2.99
N GLY A 224 -7.48 -16.22 -4.26
CA GLY A 224 -7.31 -17.14 -5.37
C GLY A 224 -8.65 -17.44 -6.06
N ASP A 225 -8.59 -18.05 -7.25
CA ASP A 225 -9.74 -18.28 -8.12
C ASP A 225 -10.83 -19.16 -7.46
N ASP A 226 -10.42 -20.18 -6.71
CA ASP A 226 -11.31 -21.12 -6.02
C ASP A 226 -11.68 -20.68 -4.59
N GLY A 227 -11.27 -19.48 -4.17
CA GLY A 227 -11.46 -18.99 -2.81
C GLY A 227 -12.78 -18.26 -2.61
N GLU A 228 -13.47 -18.53 -1.49
CA GLU A 228 -14.60 -17.72 -1.04
C GLU A 228 -14.12 -16.54 -0.21
N CYS A 229 -14.66 -15.35 -0.47
CA CYS A 229 -14.36 -14.13 0.26
C CYS A 229 -15.63 -13.28 0.42
N ASP A 230 -15.96 -12.94 1.65
CA ASP A 230 -17.03 -12.00 1.94
C ASP A 230 -16.57 -10.57 1.68
N ILE A 231 -17.35 -9.80 0.95
CA ILE A 231 -17.09 -8.38 0.73
C ILE A 231 -17.87 -7.58 1.77
N VAL A 232 -17.14 -6.76 2.52
CA VAL A 232 -17.69 -5.78 3.46
C VAL A 232 -17.37 -4.40 2.89
N GLN A 233 -18.38 -3.77 2.32
CA GLN A 233 -18.26 -2.43 1.78
C GLN A 233 -19.06 -1.47 2.65
N SER A 234 -18.35 -0.47 3.19
CA SER A 234 -19.00 0.61 3.94
C SER A 234 -19.89 1.43 3.02
N SER A 235 -21.13 1.67 3.43
CA SER A 235 -22.10 2.50 2.71
C SER A 235 -21.74 4.00 2.70
N ILE A 236 -20.66 4.37 3.39
CA ILE A 236 -20.21 5.75 3.48
C ILE A 236 -19.62 6.19 2.13
N VAL A 237 -20.49 6.44 1.16
CA VAL A 237 -20.22 7.42 0.10
C VAL A 237 -20.16 8.76 0.83
N ARG A 238 -18.93 9.16 1.26
CA ARG A 238 -18.77 10.46 1.88
C ARG A 238 -19.16 11.49 0.85
N GLU A 239 -20.20 12.25 1.16
CA GLU A 239 -20.50 13.48 0.45
C GLU A 239 -19.21 14.30 0.39
N MET A 240 -18.64 14.48 -0.80
CA MET A 240 -17.43 15.28 -1.00
C MET A 240 -17.84 16.60 -1.63
N LYS A 241 -17.34 17.70 -1.10
CA LYS A 241 -17.51 19.02 -1.72
C LYS A 241 -16.28 19.31 -2.57
N ILE A 242 -16.42 19.16 -3.89
CA ILE A 242 -15.34 19.35 -4.85
C ILE A 242 -15.81 20.37 -5.88
N ASP A 243 -15.05 21.45 -6.00
CA ASP A 243 -15.23 22.48 -6.99
C ASP A 243 -14.16 22.39 -8.08
N VAL A 244 -14.43 22.93 -9.26
CA VAL A 244 -13.45 23.10 -10.35
C VAL A 244 -13.26 24.57 -10.60
N ILE A 245 -12.02 25.01 -10.66
CA ILE A 245 -11.64 26.37 -10.97
C ILE A 245 -10.70 26.38 -12.17
N HIS A 246 -11.11 27.10 -13.22
CA HIS A 246 -10.24 27.44 -14.35
C HIS A 246 -9.91 28.94 -14.25
N PRO A 247 -8.73 29.32 -13.73
CA PRO A 247 -8.38 30.71 -13.54
C PRO A 247 -8.17 31.41 -14.88
N THR A 248 -8.85 32.55 -15.09
CA THR A 248 -8.65 33.42 -16.23
C THR A 248 -7.70 34.54 -15.84
N PRO A 249 -6.64 34.80 -16.61
CA PRO A 249 -5.67 35.86 -16.32
C PRO A 249 -6.29 37.25 -16.37
N SER A 250 -5.85 38.12 -15.49
CA SER A 250 -6.17 39.55 -15.44
C SER A 250 -4.99 40.37 -16.05
N LYS A 251 -5.20 41.66 -16.28
CA LYS A 251 -4.11 42.57 -16.72
C LYS A 251 -2.96 42.64 -15.71
N GLU A 252 -3.26 42.54 -14.41
CA GLU A 252 -2.23 42.49 -13.37
C GLU A 252 -1.41 41.18 -13.46
N ASP A 253 -2.04 40.07 -13.88
CA ASP A 253 -1.33 38.80 -14.11
C ASP A 253 -0.41 38.86 -15.29
N GLU A 254 -0.76 39.61 -16.36
CA GLU A 254 0.10 39.88 -17.51
C GLU A 254 1.37 40.65 -17.09
N GLU A 255 1.22 41.71 -16.27
CA GLU A 255 2.36 42.50 -15.79
C GLU A 255 3.30 41.66 -14.89
N ILE A 256 2.74 40.83 -14.02
CA ILE A 256 3.54 39.93 -13.18
C ILE A 256 4.23 38.87 -14.04
N ALA A 257 3.53 38.31 -15.00
CA ALA A 257 4.05 37.29 -15.91
C ALA A 257 5.28 37.79 -16.69
N ASP A 258 5.23 39.00 -17.22
CA ASP A 258 6.35 39.62 -17.92
C ASP A 258 7.58 39.77 -16.99
N ASN A 259 7.38 40.21 -15.74
CA ASN A 259 8.46 40.37 -14.78
C ASN A 259 9.07 39.03 -14.30
N MET A 260 8.31 37.93 -14.33
CA MET A 260 8.72 36.63 -13.88
C MET A 260 9.07 35.65 -15.00
N TYR A 261 8.98 36.06 -16.24
CA TYR A 261 9.13 35.21 -17.43
C TYR A 261 8.19 33.99 -17.40
N LEU A 262 6.93 34.22 -17.02
CA LEU A 262 5.88 33.21 -16.95
C LEU A 262 4.76 33.51 -17.93
N TYR A 263 3.88 32.52 -18.16
CA TYR A 263 2.62 32.76 -18.87
C TYR A 263 1.58 33.37 -17.90
N PRO A 264 0.74 34.32 -18.34
CA PRO A 264 -0.29 34.96 -17.52
C PRO A 264 -1.23 33.97 -16.84
N GLU A 265 -1.60 32.86 -17.52
CA GLU A 265 -2.43 31.79 -17.01
C GLU A 265 -1.76 31.08 -15.83
N ALA A 266 -0.44 30.91 -15.85
CA ALA A 266 0.30 30.32 -14.76
C ALA A 266 0.28 31.23 -13.52
N VAL A 267 0.42 32.55 -13.70
CA VAL A 267 0.32 33.55 -12.61
C VAL A 267 -1.08 33.53 -12.01
N ALA A 268 -2.13 33.51 -12.84
CA ALA A 268 -3.51 33.44 -12.38
C ALA A 268 -3.75 32.19 -11.50
N ARG A 269 -3.26 31.01 -11.93
CA ARG A 269 -3.34 29.78 -11.11
C ARG A 269 -2.59 29.91 -9.78
N LEU A 270 -1.39 30.48 -9.77
CA LEU A 270 -0.59 30.68 -8.56
C LEU A 270 -1.28 31.61 -7.57
N LYS A 271 -1.91 32.69 -8.04
CA LYS A 271 -2.69 33.63 -7.20
C LYS A 271 -3.90 32.94 -6.58
N VAL A 272 -4.62 32.12 -7.34
CA VAL A 272 -5.74 31.33 -6.82
C VAL A 272 -5.28 30.35 -5.76
N ILE A 273 -4.16 29.64 -5.98
CA ILE A 273 -3.58 28.73 -4.98
C ILE A 273 -3.25 29.50 -3.69
N LYS A 274 -2.56 30.62 -3.80
CA LYS A 274 -2.19 31.47 -2.66
C LYS A 274 -3.41 31.94 -1.87
N ASP A 275 -4.47 32.38 -2.55
CA ASP A 275 -5.73 32.80 -1.96
C ASP A 275 -6.43 31.65 -1.22
N LEU A 276 -6.49 30.47 -1.85
CA LEU A 276 -7.08 29.27 -1.23
C LEU A 276 -6.31 28.82 0.01
N ILE A 277 -4.97 28.83 0.01
CA ILE A 277 -4.16 28.50 1.19
C ILE A 277 -4.40 29.52 2.32
N SER A 278 -4.53 30.80 1.97
CA SER A 278 -4.75 31.86 2.97
C SER A 278 -6.15 31.79 3.62
N LYS A 279 -7.16 31.35 2.88
CA LYS A 279 -8.57 31.24 3.33
C LYS A 279 -8.87 29.94 4.08
N ASN A 280 -8.10 28.89 3.83
CA ASN A 280 -8.29 27.58 4.44
C ASN A 280 -7.20 27.32 5.48
N GLY A 281 -7.39 26.32 6.31
CA GLY A 281 -6.39 25.88 7.28
C GLY A 281 -5.26 25.07 6.63
N ALA A 282 -4.82 24.02 7.31
CA ALA A 282 -3.79 23.11 6.80
C ALA A 282 -4.20 22.50 5.45
N THR A 283 -3.43 22.79 4.39
CA THR A 283 -3.78 22.48 3.00
C THR A 283 -2.77 21.52 2.37
N ILE A 284 -3.24 20.49 1.67
CA ILE A 284 -2.39 19.70 0.77
C ILE A 284 -2.68 20.11 -0.66
N ILE A 285 -1.60 20.29 -1.45
CA ILE A 285 -1.67 20.54 -2.89
C ILE A 285 -1.13 19.29 -3.59
N PHE A 286 -2.01 18.50 -4.18
CA PHE A 286 -1.61 17.35 -4.97
C PHE A 286 -1.27 17.73 -6.41
N VAL A 287 -0.17 17.19 -6.89
CA VAL A 287 0.30 17.29 -8.27
C VAL A 287 0.59 15.90 -8.84
N ASN A 288 0.63 15.76 -10.18
CA ASN A 288 0.78 14.45 -10.81
C ASN A 288 2.24 13.98 -10.92
N THR A 289 3.20 14.90 -11.03
CA THR A 289 4.63 14.58 -11.20
C THR A 289 5.52 15.27 -10.17
N ARG A 290 6.71 14.72 -9.95
CA ARG A 290 7.74 15.32 -9.09
C ARG A 290 8.23 16.65 -9.63
N SER A 291 8.45 16.73 -10.95
CA SER A 291 8.87 17.96 -11.62
C SER A 291 7.85 19.09 -11.43
N MET A 292 6.55 18.77 -11.50
CA MET A 292 5.48 19.73 -11.24
C MET A 292 5.47 20.19 -9.77
N ALA A 293 5.79 19.29 -8.83
CA ALA A 293 5.89 19.65 -7.40
C ALA A 293 7.01 20.67 -7.16
N GLU A 294 8.20 20.41 -7.69
CA GLU A 294 9.36 21.29 -7.58
C GLU A 294 9.10 22.66 -8.26
N LEU A 295 8.55 22.62 -9.47
CA LEU A 295 8.24 23.82 -10.23
C LEU A 295 7.18 24.69 -9.51
N LEU A 296 6.13 24.09 -8.99
CA LEU A 296 5.08 24.79 -8.27
C LEU A 296 5.61 25.40 -6.96
N MET A 297 6.46 24.67 -6.23
CA MET A 297 7.13 25.16 -5.04
C MET A 297 7.98 26.38 -5.34
N TYR A 298 8.84 26.30 -6.37
CA TYR A 298 9.69 27.39 -6.82
C TYR A 298 8.88 28.63 -7.19
N ARG A 299 7.82 28.47 -7.98
CA ARG A 299 6.96 29.59 -8.43
C ARG A 299 6.21 30.25 -7.28
N LEU A 300 5.72 29.49 -6.30
CA LEU A 300 5.08 30.05 -5.11
C LEU A 300 6.07 30.85 -4.26
N ALA A 301 7.31 30.35 -4.12
CA ALA A 301 8.37 31.09 -3.42
C ALA A 301 8.73 32.41 -4.11
N MET A 302 8.78 32.45 -5.46
CA MET A 302 8.97 33.68 -6.22
C MET A 302 7.87 34.71 -5.95
N LEU A 303 6.63 34.29 -5.66
CA LEU A 303 5.52 35.15 -5.25
C LEU A 303 5.55 35.49 -3.75
N GLY A 304 6.65 35.21 -3.05
CA GLY A 304 6.83 35.50 -1.62
C GLY A 304 5.97 34.63 -0.71
N TYR A 305 5.69 33.38 -1.09
CA TYR A 305 4.90 32.47 -0.28
C TYR A 305 5.78 31.32 0.28
N ASP A 306 6.42 31.57 1.43
CA ASP A 306 7.44 30.70 2.02
C ASP A 306 6.89 29.66 3.01
N SER A 307 5.59 29.67 3.33
CA SER A 307 4.97 28.74 4.28
C SER A 307 4.46 27.44 3.63
N VAL A 308 5.11 27.03 2.54
CA VAL A 308 4.79 25.81 1.78
C VAL A 308 5.96 24.85 1.84
N GLY A 309 5.68 23.57 2.07
CA GLY A 309 6.65 22.48 2.00
C GLY A 309 6.45 21.61 0.77
N ILE A 310 7.41 20.73 0.50
CA ILE A 310 7.33 19.77 -0.60
C ILE A 310 7.53 18.34 -0.08
N HIS A 311 6.80 17.38 -0.67
CA HIS A 311 6.85 15.99 -0.28
C HIS A 311 6.68 15.04 -1.48
N HIS A 312 7.76 14.38 -1.90
CA HIS A 312 7.72 13.32 -2.92
C HIS A 312 8.82 12.27 -2.69
N SER A 313 8.72 11.13 -3.36
CA SER A 313 9.55 9.95 -3.12
C SER A 313 11.06 10.16 -3.39
N SER A 314 11.44 11.11 -4.25
CA SER A 314 12.86 11.43 -4.55
C SER A 314 13.55 12.23 -3.45
N LEU A 315 12.82 12.83 -2.53
CA LEU A 315 13.41 13.53 -1.39
C LEU A 315 13.97 12.52 -0.39
N SER A 316 15.04 12.91 0.31
CA SER A 316 15.60 12.11 1.38
C SER A 316 14.57 11.83 2.48
N ARG A 317 14.73 10.70 3.19
CA ARG A 317 13.87 10.34 4.32
C ARG A 317 13.84 11.44 5.40
N VAL A 318 14.98 12.07 5.64
CA VAL A 318 15.12 13.17 6.62
C VAL A 318 14.31 14.38 6.18
N SER A 319 14.42 14.79 4.91
CA SER A 319 13.67 15.93 4.36
C SER A 319 12.18 15.70 4.45
N ARG A 320 11.69 14.53 4.05
CA ARG A 320 10.26 14.18 4.14
C ARG A 320 9.74 14.24 5.57
N ALA A 321 10.45 13.60 6.52
CA ALA A 321 10.08 13.62 7.94
C ALA A 321 10.09 15.03 8.54
N THR A 322 11.00 15.89 8.08
CA THR A 322 11.05 17.30 8.51
C THR A 322 9.84 18.07 8.01
N THR A 323 9.46 17.90 6.74
CA THR A 323 8.25 18.52 6.15
C THR A 323 6.97 18.04 6.85
N GLU A 324 6.83 16.73 7.07
CA GLU A 324 5.70 16.14 7.79
C GLU A 324 5.55 16.72 9.21
N ARG A 325 6.66 16.80 9.95
CA ARG A 325 6.67 17.39 11.30
C ARG A 325 6.32 18.86 11.28
N ALA A 326 6.94 19.63 10.38
CA ALA A 326 6.68 21.07 10.27
C ALA A 326 5.20 21.37 9.92
N PHE A 327 4.58 20.51 9.10
CA PHE A 327 3.17 20.63 8.78
C PHE A 327 2.27 20.25 9.97
N LYS A 328 2.56 19.14 10.67
CA LYS A 328 1.86 18.75 11.91
C LYS A 328 1.93 19.83 12.99
N ASP A 329 3.10 20.46 13.13
CA ASP A 329 3.34 21.55 14.11
C ASP A 329 2.70 22.88 13.68
N GLY A 330 2.07 22.96 12.50
CA GLY A 330 1.46 24.18 11.97
C GLY A 330 2.45 25.26 11.51
N LYS A 331 3.74 24.90 11.35
CA LYS A 331 4.78 25.80 10.82
C LYS A 331 4.66 25.99 9.31
N LEU A 332 4.10 25.00 8.61
CA LEU A 332 3.75 25.07 7.21
C LEU A 332 2.23 25.15 7.07
N ARG A 333 1.76 26.06 6.23
CA ARG A 333 0.33 26.20 5.89
C ARG A 333 -0.10 25.24 4.80
N ALA A 334 0.82 24.88 3.90
CA ALA A 334 0.55 23.92 2.83
C ALA A 334 1.74 22.98 2.57
N VAL A 335 1.44 21.83 1.99
CA VAL A 335 2.43 20.89 1.49
C VAL A 335 2.05 20.49 0.06
N ILE A 336 2.97 20.67 -0.88
CA ILE A 336 2.85 20.17 -2.25
C ILE A 336 3.32 18.72 -2.26
N ALA A 337 2.47 17.81 -2.75
CA ALA A 337 2.76 16.40 -2.73
C ALA A 337 2.35 15.70 -4.03
N THR A 338 3.07 14.65 -4.36
CA THR A 338 2.66 13.64 -5.35
C THR A 338 1.86 12.53 -4.66
N SER A 339 1.77 11.34 -5.27
CA SER A 339 1.14 10.16 -4.64
C SER A 339 1.71 9.75 -3.27
N SER A 340 2.84 10.32 -2.88
CA SER A 340 3.50 10.03 -1.59
C SER A 340 2.66 10.36 -0.36
N LEU A 341 1.68 11.26 -0.47
CA LEU A 341 0.71 11.59 0.60
C LEU A 341 -0.73 11.14 0.27
N GLU A 342 -0.95 10.40 -0.82
CA GLU A 342 -2.25 9.79 -1.13
C GLU A 342 -2.63 8.70 -0.13
N LEU A 343 -1.64 7.98 0.39
CA LEU A 343 -1.83 6.79 1.20
C LEU A 343 -1.42 7.03 2.66
N GLY A 344 -2.19 6.48 3.56
CA GLY A 344 -2.01 6.13 4.97
C GLY A 344 -1.02 6.91 5.87
N ILE A 345 -0.26 7.89 5.36
CA ILE A 345 0.66 8.67 6.18
C ILE A 345 -0.16 9.64 7.03
N ASP A 346 0.02 9.56 8.34
CA ASP A 346 -0.53 10.57 9.26
C ASP A 346 0.34 11.83 9.20
N ILE A 347 -0.16 12.83 8.47
CA ILE A 347 0.43 14.17 8.39
C ILE A 347 -0.28 15.17 9.29
N GLY A 348 -1.13 14.67 10.22
CA GLY A 348 -1.94 15.50 11.09
C GLY A 348 -3.24 15.98 10.44
N ARG A 349 -3.74 17.11 10.94
CA ARG A 349 -5.01 17.68 10.47
C ARG A 349 -4.84 18.30 9.10
N VAL A 350 -5.68 17.90 8.14
CA VAL A 350 -5.83 18.51 6.82
C VAL A 350 -7.24 19.08 6.72
N ASP A 351 -7.35 20.38 6.46
CA ASP A 351 -8.64 21.07 6.38
C ASP A 351 -9.12 21.21 4.93
N PHE A 352 -8.20 21.25 3.97
CA PHE A 352 -8.51 21.49 2.56
C PHE A 352 -7.52 20.79 1.64
N VAL A 353 -7.99 20.37 0.46
CA VAL A 353 -7.16 19.77 -0.58
C VAL A 353 -7.29 20.56 -1.88
N ILE A 354 -6.16 20.90 -2.48
CA ILE A 354 -6.06 21.44 -3.82
C ILE A 354 -5.49 20.33 -4.71
N GLN A 355 -6.20 19.97 -5.76
CA GLN A 355 -5.67 19.18 -6.86
C GLN A 355 -5.24 20.13 -7.96
N TYR A 356 -3.96 20.20 -8.26
CA TYR A 356 -3.42 21.00 -9.35
C TYR A 356 -3.33 20.14 -10.62
N VAL A 357 -4.09 20.52 -11.64
CA VAL A 357 -4.38 19.75 -12.87
C VAL A 357 -5.18 18.47 -12.56
N SER A 358 -5.94 17.98 -13.53
CA SER A 358 -6.75 16.76 -13.39
C SER A 358 -5.91 15.58 -12.88
N PRO A 359 -6.41 14.76 -11.96
CA PRO A 359 -5.68 13.59 -11.46
C PRO A 359 -5.71 12.40 -12.43
N HIS A 360 -6.39 12.52 -13.58
CA HIS A 360 -6.62 11.52 -14.62
C HIS A 360 -7.35 10.24 -14.17
N GLN A 361 -7.60 10.06 -12.88
CA GLN A 361 -8.28 8.90 -12.30
C GLN A 361 -9.24 9.32 -11.20
N ILE A 362 -10.44 8.70 -11.19
CA ILE A 362 -11.48 8.98 -10.20
C ILE A 362 -11.03 8.51 -8.81
N VAL A 363 -10.45 7.31 -8.74
CA VAL A 363 -9.94 6.73 -7.49
C VAL A 363 -8.92 7.66 -6.84
N ARG A 364 -7.98 8.22 -7.61
CA ARG A 364 -6.99 9.18 -7.09
C ARG A 364 -7.64 10.44 -6.55
N LEU A 365 -8.62 11.01 -7.28
CA LEU A 365 -9.34 12.18 -6.79
C LEU A 365 -9.99 11.91 -5.44
N VAL A 366 -10.71 10.79 -5.33
CA VAL A 366 -11.40 10.39 -4.10
C VAL A 366 -10.41 10.18 -2.94
N GLN A 367 -9.28 9.53 -3.19
CA GLN A 367 -8.23 9.32 -2.18
C GLN A 367 -7.59 10.62 -1.72
N ARG A 368 -7.27 11.54 -2.67
CA ARG A 368 -6.67 12.86 -2.41
C ARG A 368 -7.60 13.75 -1.63
N ILE A 369 -8.82 13.96 -2.11
CA ILE A 369 -9.84 14.79 -1.43
C ILE A 369 -10.21 14.20 -0.06
N GLY A 370 -10.25 12.87 0.04
CA GLY A 370 -10.49 12.16 1.29
C GLY A 370 -9.49 12.45 2.41
N ARG A 371 -8.32 13.04 2.09
CA ARG A 371 -7.35 13.53 3.09
C ARG A 371 -7.88 14.72 3.89
N SER A 372 -8.73 15.57 3.30
CA SER A 372 -9.45 16.59 4.05
C SER A 372 -10.64 15.93 4.78
N GLY A 373 -10.73 16.05 6.07
CA GLY A 373 -11.84 15.47 6.84
C GLY A 373 -11.49 14.14 7.54
N HIS A 374 -10.32 14.05 8.12
CA HIS A 374 -9.86 12.89 8.92
C HIS A 374 -10.77 12.53 10.11
N ARG A 375 -11.74 13.36 10.46
CA ARG A 375 -12.80 13.04 11.43
C ARG A 375 -14.05 12.59 10.69
N LEU A 376 -14.70 11.55 11.20
CA LEU A 376 -15.93 10.96 10.64
C LEU A 376 -17.11 11.96 10.53
N ASP A 377 -17.02 13.10 11.22
CA ASP A 377 -18.03 14.14 11.31
C ASP A 377 -17.84 15.30 10.30
N ARG A 378 -16.76 15.30 9.50
CA ARG A 378 -16.50 16.38 8.53
C ARG A 378 -16.59 15.88 7.09
N VAL A 379 -17.28 16.66 6.26
CA VAL A 379 -17.36 16.45 4.80
C VAL A 379 -16.01 16.81 4.18
N PRO A 380 -15.34 15.90 3.44
CA PRO A 380 -14.11 16.21 2.72
C PRO A 380 -14.32 17.35 1.71
N ARG A 381 -13.37 18.28 1.68
CA ARG A 381 -13.46 19.49 0.86
C ARG A 381 -12.20 19.67 0.03
N GLY A 382 -12.39 20.03 -1.23
CA GLY A 382 -11.26 20.31 -2.11
C GLY A 382 -11.67 21.01 -3.39
N VAL A 383 -10.67 21.34 -4.18
CA VAL A 383 -10.81 21.99 -5.48
C VAL A 383 -9.85 21.40 -6.49
N VAL A 384 -10.27 21.28 -7.73
CA VAL A 384 -9.40 21.00 -8.86
C VAL A 384 -9.12 22.31 -9.58
N ILE A 385 -7.83 22.72 -9.68
CA ILE A 385 -7.39 23.88 -10.44
C ILE A 385 -6.89 23.39 -11.79
N THR A 386 -7.55 23.80 -12.86
CA THR A 386 -7.30 23.29 -14.21
C THR A 386 -6.41 24.20 -15.03
N GLU A 387 -5.73 23.61 -16.01
CA GLU A 387 -4.75 24.31 -16.84
C GLU A 387 -5.33 24.80 -18.17
N ASP A 388 -6.21 23.99 -18.77
CA ASP A 388 -6.88 24.30 -20.03
C ASP A 388 -8.32 23.76 -20.05
N LEU A 389 -9.00 23.91 -21.19
CA LEU A 389 -10.38 23.46 -21.36
C LEU A 389 -10.50 21.93 -21.32
N ASN A 390 -9.56 21.18 -21.89
CA ASN A 390 -9.60 19.70 -21.89
C ASN A 390 -9.42 19.17 -20.47
N ASP A 391 -8.46 19.73 -19.73
CA ASP A 391 -8.24 19.43 -18.31
C ASP A 391 -9.49 19.76 -17.47
N THR A 392 -10.18 20.86 -17.79
CA THR A 392 -11.44 21.23 -17.11
C THR A 392 -12.55 20.23 -17.38
N LEU A 393 -12.72 19.82 -18.64
CA LEU A 393 -13.74 18.82 -19.02
C LEU A 393 -13.47 17.48 -18.37
N GLU A 394 -12.21 17.03 -18.36
CA GLU A 394 -11.80 15.80 -17.67
C GLU A 394 -12.06 15.88 -16.17
N ALA A 395 -11.66 16.96 -15.49
CA ALA A 395 -11.89 17.16 -14.07
C ALA A 395 -13.38 17.12 -13.71
N VAL A 396 -14.23 17.78 -14.51
CA VAL A 396 -15.69 17.76 -14.32
C VAL A 396 -16.24 16.35 -14.52
N ALA A 397 -15.80 15.63 -15.55
CA ALA A 397 -16.22 14.25 -15.79
C ALA A 397 -15.83 13.32 -14.63
N ILE A 398 -14.59 13.43 -14.14
CA ILE A 398 -14.08 12.66 -12.99
C ILE A 398 -14.92 12.95 -11.73
N ILE A 399 -15.21 14.22 -11.43
CA ILE A 399 -16.01 14.59 -10.26
C ILE A 399 -17.43 14.05 -10.36
N ASN A 400 -18.06 14.15 -11.53
CA ASN A 400 -19.42 13.64 -11.72
C ASN A 400 -19.48 12.12 -11.55
N ARG A 401 -18.51 11.39 -12.10
CA ARG A 401 -18.41 9.95 -11.90
C ARG A 401 -18.12 9.58 -10.44
N ALA A 402 -17.23 10.33 -9.75
CA ALA A 402 -16.95 10.14 -8.33
C ALA A 402 -18.22 10.32 -7.48
N LYS A 403 -19.01 11.36 -7.75
CA LYS A 403 -20.31 11.61 -7.08
C LYS A 403 -21.34 10.51 -7.34
N ALA A 404 -21.30 9.90 -8.53
CA ALA A 404 -22.16 8.77 -8.89
C ALA A 404 -21.62 7.41 -8.35
N GLY A 405 -20.47 7.37 -7.69
CA GLY A 405 -19.83 6.13 -7.22
C GLY A 405 -19.27 5.25 -8.34
N LEU A 406 -19.14 5.79 -9.56
CA LEU A 406 -18.67 5.07 -10.74
C LEU A 406 -17.15 5.18 -10.83
N LEU A 407 -16.45 4.23 -10.21
CA LEU A 407 -14.99 4.15 -10.23
C LEU A 407 -14.50 3.39 -11.47
N GLU A 408 -13.21 3.50 -11.77
CA GLU A 408 -12.54 2.70 -12.80
C GLU A 408 -12.52 1.22 -12.40
N PHE A 409 -12.63 0.34 -13.39
CA PHE A 409 -12.42 -1.09 -13.16
C PHE A 409 -10.97 -1.37 -12.80
N THR A 410 -10.76 -2.19 -11.79
CA THR A 410 -9.43 -2.65 -11.39
C THR A 410 -8.87 -3.58 -12.48
N GLN A 411 -7.76 -3.19 -13.09
CA GLN A 411 -7.12 -3.96 -14.15
C GLN A 411 -6.02 -4.86 -13.56
N ILE A 412 -6.39 -6.09 -13.22
CA ILE A 412 -5.44 -7.08 -12.71
C ILE A 412 -4.60 -7.62 -13.88
N PRO A 413 -3.25 -7.54 -13.83
CA PRO A 413 -2.39 -8.08 -14.87
C PRO A 413 -2.66 -9.57 -15.10
N GLU A 414 -2.84 -9.97 -16.36
CA GLU A 414 -3.10 -11.36 -16.72
C GLU A 414 -1.83 -12.03 -17.25
N LYS A 415 -1.45 -13.14 -16.64
CA LYS A 415 -0.32 -14.02 -17.00
C LYS A 415 1.04 -13.30 -17.22
N PRO A 416 1.52 -12.38 -16.37
CA PRO A 416 2.83 -11.76 -16.56
C PRO A 416 3.93 -12.83 -16.41
N TYR A 417 4.50 -13.25 -17.54
CA TYR A 417 5.46 -14.39 -17.59
C TYR A 417 6.78 -14.10 -16.89
N ASP A 418 7.22 -12.86 -16.81
CA ASP A 418 8.38 -12.45 -16.03
C ASP A 418 8.21 -12.71 -14.53
N VAL A 419 7.02 -12.38 -13.98
CA VAL A 419 6.67 -12.74 -12.61
C VAL A 419 6.62 -14.27 -12.45
N LEU A 420 6.07 -14.98 -13.42
CA LEU A 420 6.00 -16.45 -13.38
C LEU A 420 7.40 -17.09 -13.33
N VAL A 421 8.33 -16.64 -14.18
CA VAL A 421 9.74 -17.09 -14.15
C VAL A 421 10.35 -16.89 -12.76
N HIS A 422 10.20 -15.69 -12.20
CA HIS A 422 10.73 -15.38 -10.87
C HIS A 422 10.13 -16.29 -9.78
N GLN A 423 8.83 -16.57 -9.84
CA GLN A 423 8.15 -17.41 -8.85
C GLN A 423 8.50 -18.89 -8.99
N ILE A 424 8.72 -19.39 -10.21
CA ILE A 424 9.24 -20.75 -10.45
C ILE A 424 10.65 -20.88 -9.87
N VAL A 425 11.52 -19.88 -10.09
CA VAL A 425 12.87 -19.86 -9.47
C VAL A 425 12.75 -19.94 -7.95
N SER A 426 11.84 -19.20 -7.36
CA SER A 426 11.60 -19.24 -5.91
C SER A 426 11.12 -20.61 -5.41
N LEU A 427 10.29 -21.32 -6.18
CA LEU A 427 9.87 -22.70 -5.87
C LEU A 427 11.06 -23.68 -5.98
N LEU A 428 11.91 -23.52 -6.99
CA LEU A 428 13.14 -24.32 -7.15
C LEU A 428 14.16 -24.06 -6.02
N MET A 429 14.13 -22.90 -5.38
CA MET A 429 14.94 -22.65 -4.17
C MET A 429 14.47 -23.44 -2.96
N ILE A 430 13.17 -23.80 -2.91
CA ILE A 430 12.59 -24.59 -1.81
C ILE A 430 12.81 -26.08 -2.01
N LYS A 431 12.50 -26.60 -3.21
CA LYS A 431 12.55 -28.03 -3.57
C LYS A 431 13.31 -28.20 -4.89
N ASN A 432 14.20 -29.19 -4.98
CA ASN A 432 15.10 -29.35 -6.12
C ASN A 432 14.42 -29.88 -7.40
N ARG A 433 13.30 -30.58 -7.26
CA ARG A 433 12.58 -31.26 -8.33
C ARG A 433 11.09 -31.02 -8.18
N TRP A 434 10.43 -30.64 -9.26
CA TRP A 434 9.00 -30.41 -9.35
C TRP A 434 8.43 -31.15 -10.55
N SER A 435 7.24 -31.71 -10.45
CA SER A 435 6.47 -32.08 -11.64
C SER A 435 5.82 -30.83 -12.25
N VAL A 436 5.61 -30.85 -13.56
CA VAL A 436 4.90 -29.77 -14.25
C VAL A 436 3.49 -29.61 -13.68
N ASP A 437 2.80 -30.73 -13.40
CA ASP A 437 1.45 -30.72 -12.85
C ASP A 437 1.41 -30.05 -11.46
N GLU A 438 2.37 -30.38 -10.56
CA GLU A 438 2.45 -29.74 -9.24
C GLU A 438 2.68 -28.22 -9.33
N LEU A 439 3.55 -27.78 -10.25
CA LEU A 439 3.78 -26.36 -10.51
C LEU A 439 2.53 -25.69 -11.09
N TYR A 440 1.89 -26.35 -12.05
CA TYR A 440 0.69 -25.87 -12.71
C TYR A 440 -0.46 -25.67 -11.71
N ASP A 441 -0.67 -26.65 -10.83
CA ASP A 441 -1.70 -26.59 -9.80
C ASP A 441 -1.50 -25.42 -8.82
N ILE A 442 -0.26 -25.12 -8.43
CA ILE A 442 0.05 -23.98 -7.56
C ILE A 442 -0.20 -22.66 -8.29
N VAL A 443 0.33 -22.55 -9.52
CA VAL A 443 0.31 -21.30 -10.28
C VAL A 443 -1.11 -20.91 -10.68
N ARG A 444 -1.89 -21.88 -11.17
CA ARG A 444 -3.24 -21.64 -11.67
C ARG A 444 -4.22 -21.17 -10.59
N ARG A 445 -4.00 -21.51 -9.33
CA ARG A 445 -4.85 -21.04 -8.22
C ARG A 445 -4.74 -19.54 -7.97
N ALA A 446 -3.61 -18.93 -8.31
CA ALA A 446 -3.47 -17.47 -8.24
C ALA A 446 -4.30 -16.82 -9.33
N TYR A 447 -5.18 -15.91 -8.96
CA TYR A 447 -6.15 -15.28 -9.86
C TYR A 447 -5.56 -14.69 -11.14
N PRO A 448 -4.37 -14.02 -11.14
CA PRO A 448 -3.72 -13.56 -12.36
C PRO A 448 -3.39 -14.67 -13.37
N TYR A 449 -3.29 -15.90 -12.92
CA TYR A 449 -2.94 -17.06 -13.76
C TYR A 449 -4.08 -18.08 -13.94
N ARG A 450 -5.33 -17.73 -13.58
CA ARG A 450 -6.50 -18.60 -13.70
C ARG A 450 -6.72 -19.16 -15.10
N ASN A 451 -6.33 -18.39 -16.13
CA ASN A 451 -6.44 -18.74 -17.54
C ASN A 451 -5.12 -19.28 -18.13
N LEU A 452 -4.11 -19.56 -17.31
CA LEU A 452 -2.86 -20.15 -17.78
C LEU A 452 -3.11 -21.58 -18.27
N THR A 453 -2.64 -21.91 -19.45
CA THR A 453 -2.66 -23.28 -19.96
C THR A 453 -1.38 -24.02 -19.61
N ILE A 454 -1.44 -25.34 -19.60
CA ILE A 454 -0.26 -26.18 -19.33
C ILE A 454 0.82 -26.01 -20.41
N GLU A 455 0.42 -25.76 -21.65
CA GLU A 455 1.36 -25.53 -22.75
C GLU A 455 2.06 -24.17 -22.63
N GLU A 456 1.37 -23.12 -22.17
CA GLU A 456 2.01 -21.85 -21.84
C GLU A 456 3.03 -22.02 -20.71
N LEU A 457 2.70 -22.77 -19.66
CA LEU A 457 3.66 -23.08 -18.58
C LEU A 457 4.89 -23.83 -19.13
N LYS A 458 4.69 -24.87 -19.95
CA LYS A 458 5.80 -25.59 -20.60
C LYS A 458 6.64 -24.66 -21.48
N GLY A 459 6.01 -23.72 -22.20
CA GLY A 459 6.71 -22.68 -22.96
C GLY A 459 7.65 -21.84 -22.09
N VAL A 460 7.16 -21.39 -20.92
CA VAL A 460 7.99 -20.68 -19.93
C VAL A 460 9.13 -21.55 -19.41
N LEU A 461 8.88 -22.83 -19.12
CA LEU A 461 9.91 -23.77 -18.65
C LEU A 461 11.00 -24.03 -19.72
N ARG A 462 10.61 -24.18 -20.99
CA ARG A 462 11.58 -24.26 -22.12
C ARG A 462 12.41 -22.97 -22.20
N PHE A 463 11.77 -21.80 -22.08
CA PHE A 463 12.49 -20.54 -22.08
C PHE A 463 13.54 -20.48 -20.93
N MET A 464 13.17 -20.90 -19.71
CA MET A 464 14.08 -20.92 -18.55
C MET A 464 15.23 -21.92 -18.71
N SER A 465 14.99 -23.03 -19.42
CA SER A 465 15.95 -24.12 -19.59
C SER A 465 16.88 -23.91 -20.80
N ASP A 466 16.35 -23.47 -21.94
CA ASP A 466 17.03 -23.55 -23.21
C ASP A 466 17.46 -22.18 -23.77
N VAL A 467 16.72 -21.12 -23.45
CA VAL A 467 16.94 -19.77 -24.00
C VAL A 467 17.77 -18.90 -23.07
N LEU A 468 17.48 -18.94 -21.78
CA LEU A 468 18.17 -18.06 -20.81
C LEU A 468 19.64 -18.46 -20.60
N ASN A 469 20.50 -17.46 -20.54
CA ASN A 469 21.90 -17.63 -20.15
C ASN A 469 22.26 -16.60 -19.05
N PRO A 470 22.51 -17.04 -17.82
CA PRO A 470 22.54 -18.43 -17.34
C PRO A 470 21.15 -19.08 -17.26
N ARG A 471 21.09 -20.39 -17.41
CA ARG A 471 19.86 -21.18 -17.25
C ARG A 471 19.33 -21.08 -15.83
N LEU A 472 18.02 -20.84 -15.70
CA LEU A 472 17.35 -20.71 -14.40
C LEU A 472 16.67 -22.01 -13.94
N ALA A 473 16.45 -22.94 -14.86
CA ALA A 473 15.89 -24.26 -14.61
C ALA A 473 16.46 -25.28 -15.61
N TYR A 474 16.28 -26.59 -15.36
CA TYR A 474 16.39 -27.67 -16.34
C TYR A 474 15.01 -28.30 -16.49
N PHE A 475 14.46 -28.22 -17.68
CA PHE A 475 13.17 -28.83 -18.00
C PHE A 475 13.37 -30.11 -18.79
N ILE A 476 12.95 -31.26 -18.24
CA ILE A 476 12.95 -32.55 -18.90
C ILE A 476 11.52 -32.83 -19.34
N GLU A 477 11.22 -32.47 -20.58
CA GLU A 477 9.85 -32.46 -21.10
C GLU A 477 9.21 -33.84 -21.14
N ASP A 478 9.97 -34.88 -21.60
CA ASP A 478 9.49 -36.26 -21.69
C ASP A 478 9.10 -36.84 -20.31
N GLU A 479 9.75 -36.39 -19.24
CA GLU A 479 9.44 -36.79 -17.87
C GLU A 479 8.41 -35.88 -17.22
N GLY A 480 8.10 -34.73 -17.81
CA GLY A 480 7.26 -33.68 -17.18
C GLY A 480 7.85 -33.10 -15.90
N VAL A 481 9.18 -32.92 -15.84
CA VAL A 481 9.91 -32.59 -14.63
C VAL A 481 10.78 -31.36 -14.80
N VAL A 482 10.77 -30.50 -13.79
CA VAL A 482 11.61 -29.30 -13.69
C VAL A 482 12.60 -29.46 -12.54
N LEU A 483 13.88 -29.24 -12.82
CA LEU A 483 14.96 -29.37 -11.87
C LEU A 483 15.65 -28.03 -11.61
N ARG A 484 16.10 -27.86 -10.37
CA ARG A 484 16.99 -26.77 -10.02
C ARG A 484 18.35 -26.93 -10.69
N PRO A 485 18.96 -25.88 -11.25
CA PRO A 485 20.29 -25.94 -11.85
C PRO A 485 21.34 -26.55 -10.89
N GLY A 486 22.09 -27.51 -11.40
CA GLY A 486 23.16 -28.19 -10.68
C GLY A 486 24.44 -27.34 -10.62
N GLY A 487 25.37 -27.71 -9.72
CA GLY A 487 26.65 -26.99 -9.58
C GLY A 487 26.58 -25.68 -8.78
N VAL A 488 27.72 -25.28 -8.24
CA VAL A 488 27.80 -24.09 -7.35
C VAL A 488 27.58 -22.80 -8.14
N ARG A 489 28.17 -22.67 -9.34
CA ARG A 489 28.07 -21.48 -10.20
C ARG A 489 26.63 -21.26 -10.66
N ALA A 490 25.98 -22.26 -11.23
CA ALA A 490 24.63 -22.16 -11.76
C ALA A 490 23.61 -21.81 -10.65
N ARG A 491 23.76 -22.42 -9.46
CA ARG A 491 22.95 -22.05 -8.29
C ARG A 491 23.18 -20.61 -7.88
N ARG A 492 24.42 -20.13 -7.86
CA ARG A 492 24.75 -18.74 -7.51
C ARG A 492 24.08 -17.75 -8.46
N GLU A 493 24.10 -18.03 -9.76
CA GLU A 493 23.45 -17.18 -10.77
C GLU A 493 21.92 -17.19 -10.62
N MET A 494 21.31 -18.36 -10.36
CA MET A 494 19.88 -18.45 -10.06
C MET A 494 19.49 -17.65 -8.82
N TYR A 495 20.28 -17.72 -7.72
CA TYR A 495 20.06 -16.91 -6.52
C TYR A 495 20.22 -15.42 -6.82
N ARG A 496 21.26 -15.03 -7.58
CA ARG A 496 21.47 -13.65 -8.01
C ARG A 496 20.24 -13.12 -8.75
N TYR A 497 19.79 -13.82 -9.80
CA TYR A 497 18.58 -13.46 -10.53
C TYR A 497 17.39 -13.23 -9.60
N PHE A 498 17.16 -14.16 -8.67
CA PHE A 498 16.04 -14.04 -7.74
C PHE A 498 16.10 -12.77 -6.88
N PHE A 499 17.26 -12.44 -6.31
CA PHE A 499 17.39 -11.28 -5.44
C PHE A 499 17.45 -9.96 -6.23
N ASP A 500 18.04 -9.94 -7.41
CA ASP A 500 18.13 -8.75 -8.27
C ASP A 500 16.73 -8.37 -8.82
N GLN A 501 15.87 -9.35 -9.10
CA GLN A 501 14.52 -9.15 -9.63
C GLN A 501 13.41 -9.22 -8.56
N MET A 502 13.75 -9.08 -7.31
CA MET A 502 12.79 -9.31 -6.20
C MET A 502 11.67 -8.26 -6.14
N SER A 503 11.93 -7.03 -6.58
CA SER A 503 10.94 -5.94 -6.50
C SER A 503 9.90 -5.96 -7.62
N MET A 504 10.17 -6.61 -8.77
CA MET A 504 9.35 -6.56 -9.98
C MET A 504 8.97 -5.15 -10.44
N ILE A 505 9.65 -4.14 -9.92
CA ILE A 505 9.59 -2.77 -10.42
C ILE A 505 10.64 -2.72 -11.53
N PRO A 506 10.30 -2.30 -12.76
CA PRO A 506 11.30 -2.04 -13.78
C PRO A 506 12.33 -1.06 -13.21
N ASP A 507 13.60 -1.40 -13.30
CA ASP A 507 14.66 -0.42 -13.09
C ASP A 507 14.55 0.58 -14.24
N GLU A 508 13.92 1.73 -13.99
CA GLU A 508 13.97 2.86 -14.90
C GLU A 508 15.44 3.26 -15.02
N LYS A 509 16.01 3.06 -16.19
CA LYS A 509 17.36 3.57 -16.46
C LYS A 509 17.31 5.08 -16.46
N HIS A 510 18.16 5.66 -15.68
CA HIS A 510 18.36 7.09 -15.65
C HIS A 510 19.59 7.44 -16.47
N TYR A 511 19.42 8.35 -17.40
CA TYR A 511 20.50 8.83 -18.26
C TYR A 511 20.97 10.19 -17.76
N LEU A 512 22.25 10.28 -17.40
CA LEU A 512 22.86 11.54 -17.02
C LEU A 512 23.03 12.43 -18.25
N VAL A 513 22.42 13.59 -18.24
CA VAL A 513 22.57 14.60 -19.30
C VAL A 513 23.78 15.44 -18.97
N ILE A 514 24.76 15.43 -19.86
CA ILE A 514 26.00 16.16 -19.71
C ILE A 514 26.06 17.28 -20.78
N ASN A 515 26.43 18.48 -20.35
CA ASN A 515 26.70 19.58 -21.26
C ASN A 515 27.97 19.28 -22.07
N GLN A 516 27.84 19.19 -23.40
CA GLN A 516 28.95 18.86 -24.28
C GLN A 516 30.08 19.90 -24.28
N ALA A 517 29.78 21.17 -23.91
CA ALA A 517 30.76 22.23 -23.93
C ALA A 517 31.69 22.27 -22.73
N ASN A 518 31.22 21.87 -21.56
CA ASN A 518 31.96 21.94 -20.28
C ASN A 518 31.99 20.64 -19.49
N GLU A 519 31.40 19.54 -20.02
CA GLU A 519 31.30 18.22 -19.39
C GLU A 519 30.57 18.22 -18.04
N GLU A 520 29.84 19.28 -17.69
CA GLU A 520 29.10 19.35 -16.44
C GLU A 520 27.72 18.64 -16.57
N PRO A 521 27.28 17.93 -15.53
CA PRO A 521 25.96 17.32 -15.52
C PRO A 521 24.87 18.40 -15.45
N ILE A 522 23.94 18.38 -16.41
CA ILE A 522 22.78 19.28 -16.49
C ILE A 522 21.59 18.71 -15.73
N GLY A 523 21.44 17.38 -15.75
CA GLY A 523 20.29 16.71 -15.12
C GLY A 523 20.26 15.21 -15.40
N VAL A 524 19.15 14.60 -15.07
CA VAL A 524 18.91 13.16 -15.27
C VAL A 524 17.58 13.00 -16.01
N LEU A 525 17.58 12.24 -17.11
CA LEU A 525 16.39 11.85 -17.85
C LEU A 525 16.05 10.39 -17.57
N ASP A 526 14.78 10.06 -17.53
CA ASP A 526 14.31 8.68 -17.47
C ASP A 526 14.35 7.99 -18.86
N GLU A 527 14.27 6.66 -18.86
CA GLU A 527 14.36 5.84 -20.09
C GLU A 527 13.20 6.13 -21.05
N ALA A 528 12.00 6.41 -20.51
CA ALA A 528 10.83 6.72 -21.33
C ALA A 528 11.05 7.98 -22.16
N PHE A 529 11.60 9.03 -21.58
CA PHE A 529 11.90 10.29 -22.28
C PHE A 529 13.01 10.12 -23.34
N VAL A 530 13.99 9.27 -23.08
CA VAL A 530 15.12 9.04 -24.03
C VAL A 530 14.68 8.15 -25.19
N ALA A 531 13.65 7.32 -25.01
CA ALA A 531 13.12 6.42 -26.03
C ALA A 531 12.13 7.10 -27.00
N GLU A 532 11.56 8.24 -26.63
CA GLU A 532 10.76 9.12 -27.52
C GLU A 532 11.68 10.01 -28.39
#